data_a089de12c57335c3a95f95c169abffae
#
_entry.id   a089de12c57335c3a95f95c169abffae
#
_cell.length_a   1.000
_cell.length_b   1.000
_cell.length_c   1.000
_cell.angle_alpha   90.00
_cell.angle_beta   90.00
_cell.angle_gamma   90.00
#
_symmetry.space_group_name_H-M   'P 1'
#
loop_
_entity.id
_entity.type
_entity.pdbx_description
1 polymer ?
#
loop_
_entity_poly.entity_id
_entity_poly.type
_entity_poly.pdbx_seq_one_letter_code
_entity_poly.pdbx_strand_id
1 'polypeptide(L)' 'MDDLKRYEELVKTIEYHNDRYYNQDDPEISDYEYDMMMKELKKLEKDHPEYVTPSSPTQHVGGS' A
#
# COMPACT_ATOMS: atom_id res chain seq x y z
N MET A 1 -3.54 4.69 19.70
CA MET A 1 -3.09 4.07 18.47
C MET A 1 -2.74 5.13 17.46
N ASP A 2 -1.71 4.89 16.70
CA ASP A 2 -1.16 5.91 15.82
C ASP A 2 -1.50 5.54 14.37
N ASP A 3 -2.48 6.23 13.82
CA ASP A 3 -2.92 5.96 12.45
C ASP A 3 -1.81 6.25 11.44
N LEU A 4 -0.98 7.25 11.71
CA LEU A 4 0.14 7.55 10.83
C LEU A 4 1.13 6.40 10.79
N LYS A 5 1.41 5.82 11.93
CA LYS A 5 2.31 4.68 12.00
C LYS A 5 1.75 3.49 11.23
N ARG A 6 0.46 3.24 11.40
CA ARG A 6 -0.20 2.17 10.64
C ARG A 6 -0.14 2.44 9.15
N TYR A 7 -0.37 3.69 8.75
CA TYR A 7 -0.29 4.08 7.35
C TYR A 7 1.10 3.80 6.79
N GLU A 8 2.14 4.18 7.52
CA GLU A 8 3.51 3.96 7.07
C GLU A 8 3.84 2.47 6.96
N GLU A 9 3.36 1.67 7.89
CA GLU A 9 3.56 0.23 7.84
C GLU A 9 2.90 -0.38 6.60
N LEU A 10 1.67 0.05 6.32
CA LEU A 10 0.96 -0.44 5.14
C LEU A 10 1.70 -0.07 3.86
N VAL A 11 2.18 1.16 3.77
CA VAL A 11 2.93 1.60 2.59
C VAL A 11 4.15 0.71 2.39
N LYS A 12 4.93 0.49 3.44
CA LYS A 12 6.13 -0.34 3.34
C LYS A 12 5.80 -1.77 2.95
N THR A 13 4.77 -2.33 3.56
CA THR A 13 4.37 -3.71 3.28
C THR A 13 3.90 -3.86 1.85
N ILE A 14 3.09 -2.93 1.39
CA ILE A 14 2.57 -2.98 0.03
C ILE A 14 3.71 -2.84 -0.98
N GLU A 15 4.64 -1.93 -0.73
CA GLU A 15 5.79 -1.76 -1.62
C GLU A 15 6.66 -3.01 -1.67
N TYR A 16 6.84 -3.65 -0.53
CA TYR A 16 7.59 -4.89 -0.46
C TYR A 16 6.96 -5.97 -1.33
N HIS A 17 5.65 -6.15 -1.21
CA HIS A 17 4.96 -7.18 -1.98
C HIS A 17 4.86 -6.83 -3.46
N ASN A 18 4.76 -5.54 -3.78
CA ASN A 18 4.82 -5.09 -5.16
C ASN A 18 6.15 -5.48 -5.80
N ASP A 19 7.24 -5.26 -5.08
CA ASP A 19 8.56 -5.59 -5.59
C ASP A 19 8.69 -7.07 -5.85
N ARG A 20 8.20 -7.89 -4.94
CA ARG A 20 8.28 -9.34 -5.12
C ARG A 20 7.40 -9.80 -6.29
N TYR A 21 6.26 -9.16 -6.46
CA TYR A 21 5.35 -9.53 -7.53
C TYR A 21 5.93 -9.17 -8.90
N TYR A 22 6.45 -7.95 -9.04
CA TYR A 22 6.90 -7.46 -10.34
C TYR A 22 8.31 -7.89 -10.69
N ASN A 23 9.19 -7.94 -9.71
CA ASN A 23 10.60 -8.20 -9.98
C ASN A 23 11.01 -9.64 -9.80
N GLN A 24 10.36 -10.35 -8.91
CA GLN A 24 10.73 -11.73 -8.60
C GLN A 24 9.70 -12.74 -9.06
N ASP A 25 8.55 -12.26 -9.48
CA ASP A 25 7.45 -13.13 -9.92
C ASP A 25 7.15 -14.22 -8.90
N ASP A 26 7.23 -13.85 -7.63
CA ASP A 26 7.07 -14.79 -6.53
C ASP A 26 6.32 -14.10 -5.39
N PRO A 27 5.01 -13.87 -5.56
CA PRO A 27 4.22 -13.20 -4.53
C PRO A 27 4.11 -14.06 -3.28
N GLU A 28 4.31 -13.42 -2.14
CA GLU A 28 4.21 -14.10 -0.85
C GLU A 28 2.79 -14.14 -0.31
N ILE A 29 1.92 -13.31 -0.86
CA ILE A 29 0.54 -13.25 -0.41
C ILE A 29 -0.40 -13.37 -1.61
N SER A 30 -1.65 -13.72 -1.32
CA SER A 30 -2.65 -13.82 -2.37
C SER A 30 -3.10 -12.44 -2.82
N ASP A 31 -3.72 -12.39 -4.01
CA ASP A 31 -4.29 -11.16 -4.51
C ASP A 31 -5.32 -10.59 -3.55
N TYR A 32 -6.06 -11.49 -2.89
CA TYR A 32 -7.06 -11.07 -1.92
C TYR A 32 -6.42 -10.30 -0.76
N GLU A 33 -5.34 -10.83 -0.21
CA GLU A 33 -4.66 -10.16 0.90
C GLU A 33 -4.07 -8.84 0.47
N TYR A 34 -3.48 -8.80 -0.70
CA TYR A 34 -2.93 -7.55 -1.23
C TYR A 34 -4.03 -6.51 -1.38
N ASP A 35 -5.17 -6.92 -1.94
CA ASP A 35 -6.29 -6.02 -2.14
C ASP A 35 -6.82 -5.47 -0.82
N MET A 36 -6.86 -6.32 0.22
CA MET A 36 -7.31 -5.89 1.54
C MET A 36 -6.39 -4.81 2.11
N MET A 37 -5.09 -4.98 1.93
CA MET A 37 -4.15 -3.96 2.40
C MET A 37 -4.32 -2.66 1.65
N MET A 38 -4.54 -2.73 0.35
CA MET A 38 -4.77 -1.53 -0.45
C MET A 38 -6.05 -0.81 -0.02
N LYS A 39 -7.09 -1.57 0.28
CA LYS A 39 -8.34 -0.97 0.76
C LYS A 39 -8.15 -0.26 2.09
N GLU A 40 -7.40 -0.88 3.00
CA GLU A 40 -7.12 -0.24 4.28
C GLU A 40 -6.31 1.03 4.08
N LEU A 41 -5.32 0.98 3.21
CA LEU A 41 -4.50 2.14 2.92
C LEU A 41 -5.34 3.29 2.37
N LYS A 42 -6.21 2.99 1.43
CA LYS A 42 -7.10 4.01 0.84
C LYS A 42 -8.03 4.59 1.89
N LYS A 43 -8.52 3.76 2.80
CA LYS A 43 -9.39 4.24 3.87
C LYS A 43 -8.65 5.21 4.78
N LEU A 44 -7.41 4.89 5.13
CA LEU A 44 -6.61 5.80 5.94
C LEU A 44 -6.33 7.11 5.22
N GLU A 45 -6.10 7.03 3.92
CA GLU A 45 -5.90 8.25 3.13
C GLU A 45 -7.15 9.11 3.07
N LYS A 46 -8.29 8.47 3.04
CA LYS A 46 -9.56 9.20 3.05
C LYS A 46 -9.79 9.90 4.38
N ASP A 47 -9.48 9.20 5.48
CA ASP A 47 -9.64 9.76 6.83
C ASP A 47 -8.57 10.80 7.14
N HIS A 48 -7.39 10.63 6.58
CA HIS A 48 -6.23 11.48 6.84
C HIS A 48 -5.57 11.89 5.53
N PRO A 49 -6.20 12.78 4.76
CA PRO A 49 -5.62 13.19 3.47
C PRO A 49 -4.23 13.80 3.60
N GLU A 50 -3.90 14.30 4.78
CA GLU A 50 -2.56 14.85 5.02
C GLU A 50 -1.46 13.79 4.99
N TYR A 51 -1.83 12.51 5.09
CA TYR A 51 -0.84 11.42 5.03
C TYR A 51 -0.43 11.09 3.60
N VAL A 52 -1.24 11.46 2.62
CA VAL A 52 -1.00 11.11 1.23
C VAL A 52 0.26 11.81 0.72
N THR A 53 1.15 11.03 0.12
CA THR A 53 2.37 11.58 -0.48
C THR A 53 2.51 11.05 -1.90
N PRO A 54 3.30 11.74 -2.74
CA PRO A 54 3.53 11.25 -4.10
C PRO A 54 4.18 9.87 -4.17
N SER A 55 4.83 9.45 -3.08
CA SER A 55 5.46 8.13 -3.04
C SER A 55 4.51 7.03 -2.60
N SER A 56 3.29 7.36 -2.21
CA SER A 56 2.34 6.35 -1.77
C SER A 56 2.01 5.38 -2.91
N PRO A 57 1.89 4.07 -2.62
CA PRO A 57 1.51 3.11 -3.65
C PRO A 57 0.20 3.44 -4.34
N THR A 58 -0.72 4.08 -3.64
CA THR A 58 -2.00 4.46 -4.23
C THR A 58 -1.84 5.56 -5.28
N GLN A 59 -0.76 6.32 -5.22
CA GLN A 59 -0.49 7.38 -6.18
C GLN A 59 0.28 6.87 -7.39
N HIS A 60 0.95 5.74 -7.26
CA HIS A 60 1.70 5.14 -8.36
C HIS A 60 0.84 4.22 -9.22
N VAL A 61 -0.19 3.66 -8.64
CA VAL A 61 -1.06 2.72 -9.34
C VAL A 61 -1.78 3.44 -10.47
N GLY A 62 -1.75 2.83 -11.63
CA GLY A 62 -2.42 3.40 -12.79
C GLY A 62 -1.69 4.56 -13.41
N GLY A 63 -0.56 4.92 -12.87
CA GLY A 63 0.23 6.00 -13.45
C GLY A 63 0.98 5.61 -14.71
N SER A 64 0.81 4.42 -15.10
CA SER A 64 1.46 3.91 -16.29
C SER A 64 0.89 4.51 -17.55
#